data_08be456751a0b979a5ee7f253a7b67c2
#
_entry.id   08be456751a0b979a5ee7f253a7b67c2
#
_cell.length_a   1.000
_cell.length_b   1.000
_cell.length_c   1.000
_cell.angle_alpha   90.00
_cell.angle_beta   90.00
_cell.angle_gamma   90.00
#
_symmetry.space_group_name_H-M   'P 1'
#
loop_
_entity.id
_entity.type
_entity.pdbx_description
1 polymer ?
#
loop_
_entity_poly.entity_id
_entity_poly.type
_entity_poly.pdbx_seq_one_letter_code
_entity_poly.pdbx_strand_id
1 'polypeptide(L)'
;MKKVLFTMIFALGGFVFANAQDPTAPATSPTSNAFIVLDKEVHDYGTIPFGGDGTCEFKVTNTGTDPLILSKCKGSCGCTVPKCDPNPILPGQSSIISVKYDTKRSGPINKSVTINSNASNEPVKVVRIKGTVEPDPNAAAPGAPVKAPTGAPNNN
;
A
#
# COMPACT_ATOMS: atom_id res chain seq x y z
N MET A 1 -37.97 74.89 21.68
CA MET A 1 -36.93 75.85 22.14
C MET A 1 -35.74 75.04 22.66
N LYS A 2 -34.58 75.51 22.32
CA LYS A 2 -33.19 75.10 22.66
C LYS A 2 -32.58 74.02 21.70
N LYS A 3 -32.00 74.58 20.80
CA LYS A 3 -30.67 74.60 20.21
C LYS A 3 -29.58 74.04 21.14
N VAL A 4 -28.70 73.24 20.64
CA VAL A 4 -27.24 73.21 20.84
C VAL A 4 -26.66 72.08 19.96
N LEU A 5 -26.00 72.43 19.01
CA LEU A 5 -24.62 72.70 18.69
C LEU A 5 -23.77 71.43 18.48
N PHE A 6 -23.46 71.35 17.29
CA PHE A 6 -22.46 70.56 16.53
C PHE A 6 -21.07 70.65 17.17
N THR A 7 -20.45 69.54 17.37
CA THR A 7 -18.98 69.50 17.42
C THR A 7 -18.48 68.28 16.64
N MET A 8 -17.93 68.58 15.51
CA MET A 8 -17.24 67.67 14.60
C MET A 8 -15.82 67.47 15.16
N ILE A 9 -15.45 66.22 15.52
CA ILE A 9 -14.06 65.89 15.74
C ILE A 9 -13.69 64.83 14.75
N PHE A 10 -12.87 65.26 13.80
CA PHE A 10 -12.18 64.46 12.80
C PHE A 10 -10.97 63.82 13.50
N ALA A 11 -11.03 62.53 13.77
CA ALA A 11 -9.88 61.77 14.26
C ALA A 11 -9.48 60.77 13.19
N LEU A 12 -8.34 61.09 12.60
CA LEU A 12 -7.56 60.18 11.74
C LEU A 12 -7.13 58.98 12.59
N GLY A 13 -7.72 57.80 12.37
CA GLY A 13 -7.38 56.59 13.06
C GLY A 13 -6.99 55.50 12.05
N GLY A 14 -5.73 55.11 12.08
CA GLY A 14 -5.08 54.21 11.14
C GLY A 14 -5.79 52.88 10.95
N PHE A 15 -5.80 52.46 9.73
CA PHE A 15 -6.24 51.15 9.26
C PHE A 15 -5.19 50.12 9.72
N VAL A 16 -5.44 49.46 10.84
CA VAL A 16 -4.65 48.28 11.28
C VAL A 16 -5.22 47.08 10.52
N PHE A 17 -4.50 46.65 9.51
CA PHE A 17 -4.76 45.32 8.92
C PHE A 17 -4.41 44.27 9.98
N ALA A 18 -5.41 43.78 10.69
CA ALA A 18 -5.31 42.57 11.46
C ALA A 18 -5.18 41.41 10.48
N ASN A 19 -3.97 40.90 10.29
CA ASN A 19 -3.75 39.56 9.73
C ASN A 19 -4.43 38.56 10.66
N ALA A 20 -5.62 38.13 10.30
CA ALA A 20 -6.20 36.92 10.85
C ALA A 20 -5.34 35.74 10.35
N GLN A 21 -4.34 35.37 11.12
CA GLN A 21 -3.70 34.07 11.01
C GLN A 21 -4.73 33.06 11.47
N ASP A 22 -5.29 32.37 10.50
CA ASP A 22 -6.09 31.17 10.72
C ASP A 22 -5.22 30.18 11.52
N PRO A 23 -5.57 29.85 12.77
CA PRO A 23 -4.85 28.81 13.49
C PRO A 23 -5.15 27.51 12.76
N THR A 24 -4.20 27.07 11.92
CA THR A 24 -4.16 25.70 11.44
C THR A 24 -4.16 24.79 12.66
N ALA A 25 -5.33 24.38 13.10
CA ALA A 25 -5.49 23.37 14.13
C ALA A 25 -4.68 22.16 13.67
N PRO A 26 -3.79 21.59 14.49
CA PRO A 26 -3.14 20.34 14.19
C PRO A 26 -4.27 19.34 13.95
N ALA A 27 -4.31 18.73 12.76
CA ALA A 27 -5.24 17.67 12.46
C ALA A 27 -4.95 16.54 13.46
N THR A 28 -5.70 16.53 14.55
CA THR A 28 -5.72 15.44 15.51
C THR A 28 -6.31 14.27 14.74
N SER A 29 -5.44 13.38 14.26
CA SER A 29 -5.89 12.11 13.72
C SER A 29 -6.77 11.47 14.77
N PRO A 30 -8.02 11.07 14.46
CA PRO A 30 -8.89 10.45 15.45
C PRO A 30 -8.14 9.24 16.01
N THR A 31 -7.93 9.21 17.32
CA THR A 31 -7.31 8.09 18.01
C THR A 31 -8.23 6.90 17.85
N SER A 32 -7.92 6.02 16.92
CA SER A 32 -8.67 4.78 16.72
C SER A 32 -8.21 3.75 17.75
N ASN A 33 -9.16 3.02 18.35
CA ASN A 33 -8.88 1.85 19.18
C ASN A 33 -8.98 0.55 18.38
N ALA A 34 -8.82 0.60 17.06
CA ALA A 34 -8.69 -0.58 16.23
C ALA A 34 -7.28 -1.18 16.40
N PHE A 35 -7.18 -2.49 16.50
CA PHE A 35 -5.92 -3.23 16.63
C PHE A 35 -5.83 -4.28 15.54
N ILE A 36 -4.70 -4.28 14.81
CA ILE A 36 -4.45 -5.24 13.75
C ILE A 36 -3.57 -6.39 14.26
N VAL A 37 -4.03 -7.63 14.06
CA VAL A 37 -3.27 -8.85 14.30
C VAL A 37 -3.34 -9.72 13.05
N LEU A 38 -2.20 -10.29 12.63
CA LEU A 38 -2.15 -11.25 11.54
C LEU A 38 -1.86 -12.66 12.08
N ASP A 39 -2.38 -13.67 11.40
CA ASP A 39 -2.08 -15.08 11.67
C ASP A 39 -0.61 -15.44 11.40
N LYS A 40 -0.01 -14.75 10.41
CA LYS A 40 1.40 -14.89 10.02
C LYS A 40 1.89 -13.60 9.36
N GLU A 41 3.18 -13.37 9.43
CA GLU A 41 3.83 -12.24 8.76
C GLU A 41 4.63 -12.66 7.52
N VAL A 42 4.89 -13.96 7.40
CA VAL A 42 5.64 -14.55 6.28
C VAL A 42 4.86 -15.74 5.72
N HIS A 43 4.70 -15.75 4.40
CA HIS A 43 4.25 -16.93 3.66
C HIS A 43 5.42 -17.48 2.85
N ASP A 44 5.69 -18.77 3.02
CA ASP A 44 6.72 -19.50 2.28
C ASP A 44 6.06 -20.44 1.27
N TYR A 45 6.29 -20.21 -0.01
CA TYR A 45 5.80 -21.07 -1.09
C TYR A 45 6.64 -22.36 -1.22
N GLY A 46 7.83 -22.42 -0.59
CA GLY A 46 8.82 -23.46 -0.94
C GLY A 46 9.27 -23.32 -2.39
N THR A 47 9.29 -24.43 -3.11
CA THR A 47 9.54 -24.44 -4.56
C THR A 47 8.23 -24.68 -5.30
N ILE A 48 7.91 -23.82 -6.23
CA ILE A 48 6.70 -23.89 -7.07
C ILE A 48 7.06 -23.92 -8.55
N PRO A 49 6.31 -24.64 -9.39
CA PRO A 49 6.59 -24.75 -10.82
C PRO A 49 6.37 -23.39 -11.53
N PHE A 50 7.07 -23.19 -12.64
CA PHE A 50 6.84 -22.05 -13.51
C PHE A 50 5.39 -21.99 -13.99
N GLY A 51 4.73 -20.84 -13.82
CA GLY A 51 3.31 -20.67 -14.13
C GLY A 51 2.35 -21.35 -13.16
N GLY A 52 2.84 -21.96 -12.07
CA GLY A 52 2.02 -22.55 -11.02
C GLY A 52 1.23 -21.52 -10.21
N ASP A 53 0.45 -21.98 -9.23
CA ASP A 53 -0.34 -21.07 -8.39
C ASP A 53 0.55 -20.27 -7.44
N GLY A 54 0.57 -18.97 -7.61
CA GLY A 54 1.26 -18.00 -6.75
C GLY A 54 0.32 -17.28 -5.79
N THR A 55 -0.84 -17.84 -5.48
CA THR A 55 -1.79 -17.23 -4.56
C THR A 55 -1.49 -17.65 -3.12
N CYS A 56 -1.49 -16.70 -2.21
CA CYS A 56 -1.45 -16.95 -0.77
C CYS A 56 -2.38 -16.00 -0.02
N GLU A 57 -2.65 -16.33 1.23
CA GLU A 57 -3.59 -15.61 2.06
C GLU A 57 -2.96 -15.27 3.41
N PHE A 58 -3.32 -14.09 3.92
CA PHE A 58 -3.03 -13.64 5.28
C PHE A 58 -4.36 -13.30 5.94
N LYS A 59 -4.61 -13.90 7.10
CA LYS A 59 -5.79 -13.60 7.90
C LYS A 59 -5.50 -12.43 8.81
N VAL A 60 -6.29 -11.36 8.68
CA VAL A 60 -6.25 -10.18 9.53
C VAL A 60 -7.40 -10.27 10.52
N THR A 61 -7.11 -10.04 11.78
CA THR A 61 -8.11 -9.99 12.86
C THR A 61 -8.06 -8.62 13.54
N ASN A 62 -9.21 -8.02 13.76
CA ASN A 62 -9.35 -6.82 14.57
C ASN A 62 -9.56 -7.22 16.03
N THR A 63 -8.56 -7.02 16.87
CA THR A 63 -8.64 -7.28 18.32
C THR A 63 -8.92 -6.02 19.14
N GLY A 64 -9.15 -4.90 18.47
CA GLY A 64 -9.53 -3.63 19.09
C GLY A 64 -11.02 -3.50 19.33
N THR A 65 -11.43 -2.30 19.77
CA THR A 65 -12.84 -1.96 20.06
C THR A 65 -13.49 -1.13 18.98
N ASP A 66 -12.71 -0.54 18.08
CA ASP A 66 -13.20 0.26 16.95
C ASP A 66 -13.07 -0.53 15.63
N PRO A 67 -13.87 -0.21 14.61
CA PRO A 67 -13.74 -0.83 13.29
C PRO A 67 -12.34 -0.61 12.69
N LEU A 68 -11.70 -1.69 12.23
CA LEU A 68 -10.41 -1.67 11.53
C LEU A 68 -10.63 -1.48 10.03
N ILE A 69 -10.03 -0.45 9.46
CA ILE A 69 -10.13 -0.11 8.05
C ILE A 69 -8.78 -0.30 7.40
N LEU A 70 -8.71 -1.18 6.40
CA LEU A 70 -7.53 -1.37 5.57
C LEU A 70 -7.55 -0.36 4.42
N SER A 71 -6.90 0.78 4.59
CA SER A 71 -6.97 1.91 3.65
C SER A 71 -6.19 1.66 2.36
N LYS A 72 -5.11 0.87 2.42
CA LYS A 72 -4.28 0.56 1.26
C LYS A 72 -3.49 -0.72 1.47
N CYS A 73 -3.47 -1.58 0.45
CA CYS A 73 -2.55 -2.72 0.36
C CYS A 73 -1.70 -2.57 -0.91
N LYS A 74 -0.38 -2.63 -0.77
CA LYS A 74 0.55 -2.43 -1.89
C LYS A 74 1.67 -3.47 -1.87
N GLY A 75 1.85 -4.17 -2.99
CA GLY A 75 3.01 -5.03 -3.22
C GLY A 75 4.29 -4.21 -3.49
N SER A 76 5.44 -4.78 -3.16
CA SER A 76 6.76 -4.16 -3.40
C SER A 76 7.12 -4.07 -4.89
N CYS A 77 6.41 -4.78 -5.76
CA CYS A 77 6.57 -4.72 -7.23
C CYS A 77 5.22 -5.01 -7.91
N GLY A 78 5.11 -4.74 -9.20
CA GLY A 78 3.95 -5.13 -10.01
C GLY A 78 3.75 -6.64 -10.14
N CYS A 79 4.75 -7.44 -9.75
CA CYS A 79 4.69 -8.90 -9.71
C CYS A 79 3.99 -9.46 -8.45
N THR A 80 3.59 -8.61 -7.50
CA THR A 80 2.94 -8.97 -6.24
C THR A 80 1.72 -8.11 -6.06
N VAL A 81 0.55 -8.71 -6.27
CA VAL A 81 -0.74 -7.99 -6.28
C VAL A 81 -1.57 -8.41 -5.08
N PRO A 82 -1.62 -7.58 -4.02
CA PRO A 82 -2.51 -7.81 -2.89
C PRO A 82 -3.93 -7.37 -3.22
N LYS A 83 -4.91 -8.09 -2.65
CA LYS A 83 -6.32 -7.73 -2.63
C LYS A 83 -6.81 -7.72 -1.19
N CYS A 84 -7.17 -6.54 -0.70
CA CYS A 84 -7.76 -6.31 0.62
C CYS A 84 -9.25 -6.04 0.47
N ASP A 85 -10.04 -6.47 1.47
CA ASP A 85 -11.44 -6.13 1.56
C ASP A 85 -11.57 -4.63 1.91
N PRO A 86 -12.35 -3.84 1.16
CA PRO A 86 -12.60 -2.44 1.46
C PRO A 86 -13.53 -2.23 2.66
N ASN A 87 -14.26 -3.28 3.07
CA ASN A 87 -15.19 -3.19 4.18
C ASN A 87 -14.46 -3.12 5.53
N PRO A 88 -14.96 -2.31 6.49
CA PRO A 88 -14.41 -2.29 7.84
C PRO A 88 -14.52 -3.66 8.53
N ILE A 89 -13.45 -4.08 9.18
CA ILE A 89 -13.41 -5.29 9.99
C ILE A 89 -13.88 -4.91 11.41
N LEU A 90 -15.05 -5.41 11.82
CA LEU A 90 -15.61 -5.10 13.12
C LEU A 90 -14.77 -5.72 14.26
N PRO A 91 -14.91 -5.22 15.51
CA PRO A 91 -14.27 -5.80 16.68
C PRO A 91 -14.46 -7.31 16.78
N GLY A 92 -13.40 -8.05 16.98
CA GLY A 92 -13.39 -9.52 17.05
C GLY A 92 -13.56 -10.25 15.72
N GLN A 93 -13.80 -9.53 14.62
CA GLN A 93 -13.95 -10.11 13.29
C GLN A 93 -12.60 -10.22 12.55
N SER A 94 -12.58 -11.06 11.52
CA SER A 94 -11.42 -11.29 10.67
C SER A 94 -11.76 -11.09 9.19
N SER A 95 -10.78 -10.71 8.40
CA SER A 95 -10.84 -10.65 6.93
C SER A 95 -9.61 -11.31 6.33
N ILE A 96 -9.66 -11.61 5.03
CA ILE A 96 -8.57 -12.24 4.29
C ILE A 96 -7.94 -11.23 3.34
N ILE A 97 -6.62 -11.11 3.40
CA ILE A 97 -5.83 -10.44 2.40
C ILE A 97 -5.28 -11.51 1.46
N SER A 98 -5.80 -11.57 0.25
CA SER A 98 -5.28 -12.45 -0.80
C SER A 98 -4.13 -11.76 -1.52
N VAL A 99 -3.03 -12.46 -1.74
CA VAL A 99 -1.85 -11.96 -2.45
C VAL A 99 -1.53 -12.89 -3.60
N LYS A 100 -1.46 -12.36 -4.82
CA LYS A 100 -1.07 -13.11 -6.00
C LYS A 100 0.32 -12.70 -6.46
N TYR A 101 1.22 -13.69 -6.57
CA TYR A 101 2.55 -13.51 -7.14
C TYR A 101 2.58 -13.99 -8.59
N ASP A 102 3.33 -13.28 -9.45
CA ASP A 102 3.53 -13.65 -10.85
C ASP A 102 4.59 -14.77 -10.96
N THR A 103 4.13 -16.00 -11.05
CA THR A 103 4.94 -17.22 -11.13
C THR A 103 5.56 -17.48 -12.51
N LYS A 104 5.31 -16.60 -13.50
CA LYS A 104 6.05 -16.60 -14.78
C LYS A 104 7.43 -15.95 -14.66
N ARG A 105 7.89 -15.71 -13.45
CA ARG A 105 9.20 -15.18 -13.10
C ARG A 105 10.00 -16.25 -12.39
N SER A 106 10.85 -16.97 -13.11
CA SER A 106 11.74 -17.99 -12.52
C SER A 106 12.72 -17.36 -11.52
N GLY A 107 13.10 -18.15 -10.52
CA GLY A 107 14.07 -17.76 -9.52
C GLY A 107 13.47 -17.43 -8.14
N PRO A 108 14.27 -16.82 -7.24
CA PRO A 108 13.86 -16.62 -5.87
C PRO A 108 12.75 -15.59 -5.71
N ILE A 109 11.77 -15.92 -4.86
CA ILE A 109 10.71 -15.02 -4.43
C ILE A 109 11.16 -14.39 -3.10
N ASN A 110 11.25 -13.07 -3.05
CA ASN A 110 11.45 -12.31 -1.82
C ASN A 110 10.76 -10.95 -2.01
N LYS A 111 9.48 -10.90 -1.67
CA LYS A 111 8.63 -9.73 -1.86
C LYS A 111 7.90 -9.40 -0.58
N SER A 112 7.46 -8.16 -0.48
CA SER A 112 6.66 -7.67 0.65
C SER A 112 5.37 -7.03 0.17
N VAL A 113 4.39 -7.04 1.08
CA VAL A 113 3.13 -6.31 0.94
C VAL A 113 3.01 -5.37 2.13
N THR A 114 2.82 -4.10 1.86
CA THR A 114 2.56 -3.07 2.86
C THR A 114 1.05 -2.87 2.98
N ILE A 115 0.55 -2.94 4.20
CA ILE A 115 -0.84 -2.79 4.58
C ILE A 115 -0.94 -1.53 5.43
N ASN A 116 -1.69 -0.53 4.97
CA ASN A 116 -1.98 0.68 5.73
C ASN A 116 -3.38 0.57 6.32
N SER A 117 -3.53 0.96 7.56
CA SER A 117 -4.80 0.88 8.30
C SER A 117 -4.93 2.03 9.31
N ASN A 118 -6.10 2.12 9.96
CA ASN A 118 -6.33 2.99 11.11
C ASN A 118 -5.96 2.31 12.45
N ALA A 119 -5.25 1.18 12.43
CA ALA A 119 -4.86 0.49 13.65
C ALA A 119 -3.91 1.35 14.50
N SER A 120 -4.16 1.42 15.81
CA SER A 120 -3.33 2.20 16.73
C SER A 120 -2.04 1.47 17.14
N ASN A 121 -2.03 0.14 17.09
CA ASN A 121 -0.82 -0.64 17.38
C ASN A 121 0.19 -0.64 16.23
N GLU A 122 -0.27 -0.85 14.99
CA GLU A 122 0.57 -0.86 13.79
C GLU A 122 -0.19 -0.27 12.59
N PRO A 123 -0.18 1.06 12.42
CA PRO A 123 -0.85 1.70 11.29
C PRO A 123 -0.33 1.26 9.93
N VAL A 124 0.93 0.81 9.89
CA VAL A 124 1.61 0.29 8.70
C VAL A 124 2.16 -1.09 9.02
N LYS A 125 1.50 -2.12 8.55
CA LYS A 125 1.94 -3.52 8.71
C LYS A 125 2.59 -4.01 7.43
N VAL A 126 3.68 -4.78 7.54
CA VAL A 126 4.39 -5.37 6.39
C VAL A 126 4.41 -6.88 6.53
N VAL A 127 3.89 -7.57 5.52
CA VAL A 127 4.00 -9.03 5.39
C VAL A 127 4.94 -9.38 4.24
N ARG A 128 5.52 -10.57 4.28
CA ARG A 128 6.50 -11.05 3.30
C ARG A 128 6.04 -12.34 2.66
N ILE A 129 6.39 -12.51 1.39
CA ILE A 129 6.28 -13.77 0.66
C ILE A 129 7.66 -14.19 0.22
N LYS A 130 8.00 -15.46 0.38
CA LYS A 130 9.28 -16.04 -0.02
C LYS A 130 9.09 -17.42 -0.65
N GLY A 131 10.11 -17.91 -1.35
CA GLY A 131 10.12 -19.20 -2.03
C GLY A 131 10.99 -19.15 -3.27
N THR A 132 10.80 -20.11 -4.18
CA THR A 132 11.51 -20.19 -5.46
C THR A 132 10.55 -20.66 -6.53
N VAL A 133 10.54 -19.99 -7.69
CA VAL A 133 9.88 -20.47 -8.89
C VAL A 133 10.88 -21.25 -9.73
N GLU A 134 10.53 -22.46 -10.16
CA GLU A 134 11.33 -23.28 -11.04
C GLU A 134 11.65 -22.56 -12.37
N PRO A 135 12.71 -22.96 -13.05
CA PRO A 135 13.02 -22.44 -14.40
C PRO A 135 11.86 -22.69 -15.38
N ASP A 136 11.67 -21.76 -16.32
CA ASP A 136 10.75 -21.98 -17.43
C ASP A 136 11.18 -23.20 -18.24
N PRO A 137 10.36 -24.25 -18.37
CA PRO A 137 10.72 -25.45 -19.11
C PRO A 137 10.92 -25.19 -20.61
N ASN A 138 10.40 -24.06 -21.12
CA ASN A 138 10.55 -23.66 -22.50
C ASN A 138 11.66 -22.60 -22.73
N ALA A 139 12.31 -22.13 -21.65
CA ALA A 139 13.45 -21.24 -21.80
C ALA A 139 14.60 -22.01 -22.46
N ALA A 140 15.15 -21.46 -23.55
CA ALA A 140 16.37 -22.00 -24.15
C ALA A 140 17.47 -22.08 -23.08
N ALA A 141 18.05 -23.25 -22.91
CA ALA A 141 19.13 -23.47 -21.95
C ALA A 141 20.23 -22.41 -22.19
N PRO A 142 20.77 -21.75 -21.14
CA PRO A 142 21.90 -20.86 -21.29
C PRO A 142 23.08 -21.66 -21.83
N GLY A 143 23.44 -21.44 -23.11
CA GLY A 143 24.55 -22.14 -23.77
C GLY A 143 24.16 -23.00 -24.97
N ALA A 144 22.90 -23.02 -25.42
CA ALA A 144 22.59 -23.62 -26.71
C ALA A 144 23.29 -22.79 -27.82
N PRO A 145 24.16 -23.42 -28.66
CA PRO A 145 24.85 -22.68 -29.73
C PRO A 145 23.82 -22.14 -30.69
N VAL A 146 23.85 -20.81 -30.89
CA VAL A 146 23.04 -20.11 -31.90
C VAL A 146 23.46 -20.72 -33.25
N LYS A 147 22.56 -21.47 -33.89
CA LYS A 147 22.75 -22.02 -35.21
C LYS A 147 22.97 -20.83 -36.15
N ALA A 148 24.20 -20.59 -36.55
CA ALA A 148 24.54 -19.55 -37.49
C ALA A 148 23.68 -19.69 -38.75
N PRO A 149 23.21 -18.61 -39.38
CA PRO A 149 22.49 -18.68 -40.63
C PRO A 149 23.42 -19.20 -41.72
N THR A 150 23.21 -20.44 -42.16
CA THR A 150 23.87 -21.02 -43.31
C THR A 150 23.19 -20.44 -44.54
N GLY A 151 23.78 -19.43 -45.13
CA GLY A 151 23.26 -18.80 -46.33
C GLY A 151 24.17 -17.67 -46.82
N ALA A 152 25.41 -18.02 -47.24
CA ALA A 152 26.13 -17.15 -48.14
C ALA A 152 25.69 -17.46 -49.58
N PRO A 153 25.24 -16.50 -50.37
CA PRO A 153 25.05 -16.71 -51.82
C PRO A 153 26.42 -16.79 -52.47
N ASN A 154 26.73 -17.92 -53.10
CA ASN A 154 27.80 -18.02 -54.05
C ASN A 154 27.45 -17.19 -55.28
N ASN A 155 28.14 -16.06 -55.49
CA ASN A 155 28.22 -15.42 -56.78
C ASN A 155 29.39 -16.01 -57.52
N ASN A 156 29.08 -16.72 -58.59
CA ASN A 156 29.98 -16.99 -59.68
C ASN A 156 29.42 -16.33 -60.93
#